data_2b9f2b141b2d9c581d37611893e5c8ba
#
_entry.id   2b9f2b141b2d9c581d37611893e5c8ba
#
_cell.length_a   1.000
_cell.length_b   1.000
_cell.length_c   1.000
_cell.angle_alpha   90.00
_cell.angle_beta   90.00
_cell.angle_gamma   90.00
#
_symmetry.space_group_name_H-M   'P 1'
#
loop_
_entity.id
_entity.type
_entity.pdbx_description
1 polymer ?
#
loop_
_entity_poly.entity_id
_entity_poly.type
_entity_poly.pdbx_seq_one_letter_code
_entity_poly.pdbx_strand_id
1 'polypeptide(L)'
;MKFRVATLADAPRIATLHAASWRRAYRGMLSDEYLDTDLESDRGKVWTGRLSTPNPKQRVVLSEISDQLAGFACALGSEDPDLGTLLDNLHVSHEFQQQGIGARLLMEITSWCQTEFAGQGLFLWVLEANLKARHFYEHLGATKAREDVWQSPDGGKIPSLCYAWRHLDPLLLTLNLRTKTKR
;
A
#
# COMPACT_ATOMS: atom_id res chain seq x y z
N MET A 1 0.70 -0.38 19.79
CA MET A 1 0.53 -0.14 18.33
C MET A 1 -0.59 0.87 18.15
N LYS A 2 -0.32 1.98 17.48
CA LYS A 2 -1.25 3.09 17.23
C LYS A 2 -1.45 3.25 15.72
N PHE A 3 -2.70 3.54 15.29
CA PHE A 3 -3.02 3.89 13.91
C PHE A 3 -3.51 5.33 13.86
N ARG A 4 -3.08 6.09 12.87
CA ARG A 4 -3.53 7.47 12.63
C ARG A 4 -3.39 7.87 11.18
N VAL A 5 -4.11 8.91 10.79
CA VAL A 5 -3.94 9.56 9.49
C VAL A 5 -2.60 10.32 9.46
N ALA A 6 -1.93 10.27 8.32
CA ALA A 6 -0.69 11.00 8.08
C ALA A 6 -0.95 12.51 7.94
N THR A 7 0.06 13.28 8.29
CA THR A 7 0.15 14.73 8.06
C THR A 7 1.35 15.06 7.19
N LEU A 8 1.51 16.30 6.75
CA LEU A 8 2.68 16.73 5.98
C LEU A 8 4.01 16.45 6.73
N ALA A 9 4.01 16.57 8.05
CA ALA A 9 5.20 16.30 8.87
C ALA A 9 5.68 14.84 8.79
N ASP A 10 4.83 13.93 8.34
CA ASP A 10 5.17 12.51 8.20
C ASP A 10 5.84 12.18 6.85
N ALA A 11 5.83 13.10 5.89
CA ALA A 11 6.35 12.85 4.55
C ALA A 11 7.79 12.29 4.53
N PRO A 12 8.75 12.82 5.30
CA PRO A 12 10.11 12.26 5.32
C PRO A 12 10.15 10.82 5.84
N ARG A 13 9.44 10.53 6.94
CA ARG A 13 9.41 9.18 7.54
C ARG A 13 8.79 8.15 6.59
N ILE A 14 7.72 8.53 5.91
CA ILE A 14 7.06 7.67 4.92
C ILE A 14 8.00 7.43 3.73
N ALA A 15 8.67 8.47 3.23
CA ALA A 15 9.61 8.36 2.12
C ALA A 15 10.74 7.39 2.43
N THR A 16 11.37 7.51 3.61
CA THR A 16 12.45 6.62 4.06
C THR A 16 11.96 5.16 4.16
N LEU A 17 10.80 4.91 4.78
CA LEU A 17 10.25 3.55 4.86
C LEU A 17 9.88 3.00 3.48
N HIS A 18 9.31 3.83 2.62
CA HIS A 18 8.95 3.45 1.25
C HIS A 18 10.19 3.06 0.45
N ALA A 19 11.25 3.88 0.47
CA ALA A 19 12.51 3.59 -0.19
C ALA A 19 13.15 2.30 0.34
N ALA A 20 13.20 2.11 1.65
CA ALA A 20 13.72 0.89 2.26
C ALA A 20 12.92 -0.36 1.84
N SER A 21 11.60 -0.25 1.74
CA SER A 21 10.74 -1.32 1.25
C SER A 21 11.01 -1.67 -0.21
N TRP A 22 11.16 -0.66 -1.07
CA TRP A 22 11.44 -0.87 -2.50
C TRP A 22 12.82 -1.46 -2.73
N ARG A 23 13.87 -0.97 -2.05
CA ARG A 23 15.22 -1.56 -2.14
C ARG A 23 15.20 -3.06 -1.85
N ARG A 24 14.38 -3.48 -0.91
CA ARG A 24 14.27 -4.89 -0.51
C ARG A 24 13.39 -5.72 -1.43
N ALA A 25 12.25 -5.16 -1.86
CA ALA A 25 11.25 -5.90 -2.63
C ALA A 25 11.55 -5.94 -4.13
N TYR A 26 12.24 -4.92 -4.66
CA TYR A 26 12.39 -4.73 -6.10
C TYR A 26 13.82 -4.88 -6.60
N ARG A 27 14.75 -5.37 -5.75
CA ARG A 27 16.09 -5.76 -6.18
C ARG A 27 15.98 -6.84 -7.26
N GLY A 28 16.65 -6.64 -8.41
CA GLY A 28 16.52 -7.49 -9.58
C GLY A 28 15.28 -7.23 -10.46
N MET A 29 14.40 -6.30 -10.06
CA MET A 29 13.25 -5.86 -10.86
C MET A 29 13.43 -4.43 -11.36
N LEU A 30 13.97 -3.54 -10.52
CA LEU A 30 14.42 -2.20 -10.85
C LEU A 30 15.95 -2.17 -10.92
N SER A 31 16.52 -1.15 -11.58
CA SER A 31 17.98 -1.00 -11.65
C SER A 31 18.57 -0.75 -10.27
N ASP A 32 19.73 -1.34 -10.01
CA ASP A 32 20.45 -1.15 -8.76
C ASP A 32 20.86 0.32 -8.58
N GLU A 33 21.24 1.00 -9.66
CA GLU A 33 21.59 2.42 -9.65
C GLU A 33 20.43 3.26 -9.12
N TYR A 34 19.21 3.11 -9.65
CA TYR A 34 18.04 3.84 -9.17
C TYR A 34 17.71 3.53 -7.71
N LEU A 35 17.74 2.25 -7.34
CA LEU A 35 17.42 1.83 -5.98
C LEU A 35 18.41 2.36 -4.94
N ASP A 36 19.69 2.51 -5.29
CA ASP A 36 20.75 2.87 -4.35
C ASP A 36 21.03 4.37 -4.30
N THR A 37 20.72 5.14 -5.35
CA THR A 37 21.03 6.58 -5.43
C THR A 37 19.79 7.47 -5.32
N ASP A 38 18.85 7.36 -6.26
CA ASP A 38 17.81 8.36 -6.47
C ASP A 38 16.51 8.10 -5.69
N LEU A 39 16.27 6.86 -5.33
CA LEU A 39 14.99 6.39 -4.81
C LEU A 39 14.49 7.20 -3.59
N GLU A 40 15.34 7.50 -2.62
CA GLU A 40 14.92 8.19 -1.40
C GLU A 40 14.53 9.65 -1.67
N SER A 41 15.32 10.34 -2.51
CA SER A 41 15.00 11.69 -2.97
C SER A 41 13.69 11.72 -3.76
N ASP A 42 13.50 10.76 -4.65
CA ASP A 42 12.30 10.62 -5.44
C ASP A 42 11.06 10.37 -4.56
N ARG A 43 11.12 9.42 -3.63
CA ARG A 43 10.03 9.19 -2.67
C ARG A 43 9.77 10.40 -1.78
N GLY A 44 10.81 11.15 -1.40
CA GLY A 44 10.68 12.40 -0.66
C GLY A 44 9.81 13.42 -1.40
N LYS A 45 10.09 13.65 -2.69
CA LYS A 45 9.29 14.55 -3.54
C LYS A 45 7.84 14.09 -3.67
N VAL A 46 7.63 12.79 -3.92
CA VAL A 46 6.29 12.21 -4.04
C VAL A 46 5.47 12.41 -2.76
N TRP A 47 6.02 12.06 -1.59
CA TRP A 47 5.26 12.13 -0.33
C TRP A 47 5.05 13.57 0.14
N THR A 48 6.02 14.45 -0.06
CA THR A 48 5.83 15.89 0.21
C THR A 48 4.73 16.46 -0.68
N GLY A 49 4.72 16.18 -1.98
CA GLY A 49 3.69 16.63 -2.88
C GLY A 49 2.28 16.09 -2.50
N ARG A 50 2.19 14.80 -2.19
CA ARG A 50 0.92 14.16 -1.81
C ARG A 50 0.32 14.69 -0.51
N LEU A 51 1.14 15.06 0.46
CA LEU A 51 0.67 15.49 1.78
C LEU A 51 0.60 17.02 1.94
N SER A 52 1.18 17.79 1.02
CA SER A 52 1.11 19.25 1.02
C SER A 52 -0.24 19.80 0.55
N THR A 53 -0.94 19.05 -0.30
CA THR A 53 -2.23 19.46 -0.87
C THR A 53 -3.33 18.54 -0.36
N PRO A 54 -4.32 19.05 0.39
CA PRO A 54 -5.45 18.23 0.83
C PRO A 54 -6.19 17.61 -0.36
N ASN A 55 -6.37 16.31 -0.31
CA ASN A 55 -7.17 15.57 -1.28
C ASN A 55 -8.21 14.72 -0.54
N PRO A 56 -9.51 15.05 -0.62
CA PRO A 56 -10.56 14.31 0.10
C PRO A 56 -10.69 12.85 -0.37
N LYS A 57 -10.22 12.55 -1.58
CA LYS A 57 -10.18 11.19 -2.10
C LYS A 57 -8.91 10.42 -1.71
N GLN A 58 -7.96 11.04 -1.01
CA GLN A 58 -6.75 10.37 -0.56
C GLN A 58 -6.81 10.03 0.92
N ARG A 59 -6.45 8.80 1.28
CA ARG A 59 -6.26 8.37 2.66
C ARG A 59 -4.88 7.79 2.85
N VAL A 60 -4.11 8.38 3.75
CA VAL A 60 -2.81 7.83 4.14
C VAL A 60 -2.88 7.48 5.63
N VAL A 61 -2.70 6.19 5.97
CA VAL A 61 -2.76 5.68 7.35
C VAL A 61 -1.39 5.18 7.76
N LEU A 62 -0.96 5.56 8.95
CA LEU A 62 0.27 5.13 9.58
C LEU A 62 0.01 4.11 10.68
N SER A 63 0.92 3.18 10.86
CA SER A 63 1.04 2.33 12.05
C SER A 63 2.31 2.68 12.80
N GLU A 64 2.21 2.98 14.10
CA GLU A 64 3.34 3.35 14.96
C GLU A 64 3.46 2.39 16.15
N ILE A 65 4.69 2.02 16.48
CA ILE A 65 5.07 1.21 17.65
C ILE A 65 6.21 1.96 18.35
N SER A 66 6.03 2.34 19.61
CA SER A 66 7.03 3.09 20.40
C SER A 66 7.61 4.29 19.62
N ASP A 67 6.72 5.08 19.02
CA ASP A 67 7.00 6.28 18.19
C ASP A 67 7.78 6.01 16.88
N GLN A 68 8.07 4.76 16.58
CA GLN A 68 8.64 4.37 15.30
C GLN A 68 7.56 4.09 14.26
N LEU A 69 7.78 4.50 13.00
CA LEU A 69 6.90 4.18 11.89
C LEU A 69 7.06 2.71 11.51
N ALA A 70 6.11 1.89 11.94
CA ALA A 70 6.09 0.45 11.69
C ALA A 70 5.54 0.09 10.30
N GLY A 71 4.69 0.94 9.72
CA GLY A 71 4.13 0.73 8.40
C GLY A 71 3.18 1.85 7.99
N PHE A 72 2.82 1.87 6.70
CA PHE A 72 1.81 2.79 6.18
C PHE A 72 1.04 2.16 5.03
N ALA A 73 -0.17 2.70 4.79
CA ALA A 73 -0.97 2.45 3.60
C ALA A 73 -1.45 3.77 2.99
N CYS A 74 -1.56 3.81 1.66
CA CYS A 74 -2.15 4.93 0.93
C CYS A 74 -3.20 4.40 -0.03
N ALA A 75 -4.38 5.04 -0.05
CA ALA A 75 -5.44 4.74 -0.99
C ALA A 75 -5.98 6.02 -1.64
N LEU A 76 -6.44 5.87 -2.88
CA LEU A 76 -7.03 6.90 -3.71
C LEU A 76 -8.44 6.45 -4.11
N GLY A 77 -9.45 7.20 -3.67
CA GLY A 77 -10.86 6.85 -3.85
C GLY A 77 -11.37 7.09 -5.27
N SER A 78 -12.18 6.16 -5.77
CA SER A 78 -12.84 6.25 -7.09
C SER A 78 -11.86 6.48 -8.25
N GLU A 79 -10.73 5.77 -8.25
CA GLU A 79 -9.71 5.85 -9.32
C GLU A 79 -10.10 5.07 -10.58
N ASP A 80 -10.92 4.03 -10.41
CA ASP A 80 -11.41 3.20 -11.52
C ASP A 80 -12.93 3.04 -11.43
N PRO A 81 -13.68 3.27 -12.51
CA PRO A 81 -15.15 3.19 -12.49
C PRO A 81 -15.67 1.78 -12.21
N ASP A 82 -14.91 0.72 -12.55
CA ASP A 82 -15.34 -0.68 -12.38
C ASP A 82 -14.79 -1.31 -11.10
N LEU A 83 -13.58 -0.90 -10.67
CA LEU A 83 -12.85 -1.50 -9.56
C LEU A 83 -12.87 -0.66 -8.28
N GLY A 84 -13.18 0.64 -8.40
CA GLY A 84 -13.39 1.56 -7.28
C GLY A 84 -12.09 2.23 -6.79
N THR A 85 -11.74 2.03 -5.53
CA THR A 85 -10.62 2.68 -4.84
C THR A 85 -9.31 1.95 -5.12
N LEU A 86 -8.24 2.71 -5.42
CA LEU A 86 -6.89 2.17 -5.57
C LEU A 86 -6.19 2.11 -4.21
N LEU A 87 -5.75 0.93 -3.78
CA LEU A 87 -4.72 0.78 -2.76
C LEU A 87 -3.35 0.97 -3.43
N ASP A 88 -2.85 2.20 -3.42
CA ASP A 88 -1.63 2.59 -4.12
C ASP A 88 -0.36 2.13 -3.38
N ASN A 89 -0.39 2.14 -2.03
CA ASN A 89 0.74 1.68 -1.22
C ASN A 89 0.27 0.88 0.00
N LEU A 90 1.03 -0.16 0.34
CA LEU A 90 0.94 -0.89 1.61
C LEU A 90 2.33 -1.41 1.96
N HIS A 91 2.99 -0.77 2.91
CA HIS A 91 4.35 -1.10 3.33
C HIS A 91 4.45 -1.29 4.83
N VAL A 92 5.20 -2.31 5.24
CA VAL A 92 5.54 -2.58 6.65
C VAL A 92 7.06 -2.67 6.76
N SER A 93 7.63 -1.93 7.71
CA SER A 93 9.05 -2.00 8.02
C SER A 93 9.47 -3.44 8.28
N HIS A 94 10.64 -3.81 7.80
CA HIS A 94 11.13 -5.19 7.89
C HIS A 94 11.14 -5.73 9.34
N GLU A 95 11.51 -4.88 10.28
CA GLU A 95 11.59 -5.21 11.71
C GLU A 95 10.22 -5.57 12.32
N PHE A 96 9.15 -5.03 11.74
CA PHE A 96 7.78 -5.19 12.23
C PHE A 96 6.93 -6.13 11.35
N GLN A 97 7.53 -6.81 10.36
CA GLN A 97 6.80 -7.76 9.53
C GLN A 97 6.31 -8.97 10.34
N GLN A 98 5.32 -9.70 9.81
CA GLN A 98 4.70 -10.88 10.41
C GLN A 98 3.91 -10.65 11.72
N GLN A 99 3.79 -9.40 12.16
CA GLN A 99 3.02 -9.00 13.37
C GLN A 99 1.57 -8.59 13.04
N GLY A 100 1.09 -8.82 11.84
CA GLY A 100 -0.29 -8.50 11.42
C GLY A 100 -0.52 -7.03 11.03
N ILE A 101 0.52 -6.19 11.02
CA ILE A 101 0.41 -4.75 10.73
C ILE A 101 -0.18 -4.49 9.34
N GLY A 102 0.27 -5.22 8.31
CA GLY A 102 -0.24 -5.05 6.95
C GLY A 102 -1.74 -5.33 6.86
N ALA A 103 -2.23 -6.36 7.54
CA ALA A 103 -3.66 -6.67 7.59
C ALA A 103 -4.47 -5.58 8.32
N ARG A 104 -3.91 -5.00 9.40
CA ARG A 104 -4.56 -3.90 10.13
C ARG A 104 -4.58 -2.60 9.34
N LEU A 105 -3.50 -2.25 8.65
CA LEU A 105 -3.47 -1.10 7.74
C LEU A 105 -4.49 -1.26 6.62
N LEU A 106 -4.58 -2.46 6.04
CA LEU A 106 -5.57 -2.75 5.01
C LEU A 106 -7.01 -2.67 5.57
N MET A 107 -7.23 -3.10 6.82
CA MET A 107 -8.51 -2.96 7.49
C MET A 107 -8.93 -1.49 7.66
N GLU A 108 -8.01 -0.61 8.08
CA GLU A 108 -8.26 0.84 8.20
C GLU A 108 -8.66 1.46 6.85
N ILE A 109 -7.93 1.11 5.77
CA ILE A 109 -8.26 1.55 4.41
C ILE A 109 -9.62 1.00 3.96
N THR A 110 -9.87 -0.30 4.16
CA THR A 110 -11.13 -0.93 3.73
C THR A 110 -12.33 -0.32 4.45
N SER A 111 -12.20 -0.03 5.76
CA SER A 111 -13.25 0.63 6.54
C SER A 111 -13.52 2.05 6.02
N TRP A 112 -12.46 2.80 5.69
CA TRP A 112 -12.61 4.12 5.06
C TRP A 112 -13.31 4.03 3.71
N CYS A 113 -12.95 3.05 2.87
CA CYS A 113 -13.62 2.84 1.58
C CYS A 113 -15.13 2.57 1.74
N GLN A 114 -15.52 1.76 2.72
CA GLN A 114 -16.94 1.51 2.98
C GLN A 114 -17.71 2.75 3.41
N THR A 115 -17.07 3.64 4.17
CA THR A 115 -17.69 4.88 4.66
C THR A 115 -17.80 5.93 3.56
N GLU A 116 -16.72 6.18 2.83
CA GLU A 116 -16.63 7.31 1.89
C GLU A 116 -17.05 6.92 0.44
N PHE A 117 -16.90 5.64 0.07
CA PHE A 117 -17.12 5.13 -1.29
C PHE A 117 -18.00 3.87 -1.26
N ALA A 118 -19.13 3.95 -0.56
CA ALA A 118 -20.04 2.82 -0.37
C ALA A 118 -20.43 2.17 -1.71
N GLY A 119 -20.40 0.84 -1.74
CA GLY A 119 -20.72 0.06 -2.94
C GLY A 119 -19.58 -0.10 -3.96
N GLN A 120 -18.46 0.59 -3.75
CA GLN A 120 -17.28 0.42 -4.59
C GLN A 120 -16.34 -0.68 -4.04
N GLY A 121 -15.54 -1.26 -4.95
CA GLY A 121 -14.49 -2.21 -4.60
C GLY A 121 -13.18 -1.54 -4.18
N LEU A 122 -12.18 -2.37 -3.91
CA LEU A 122 -10.80 -1.98 -3.66
C LEU A 122 -9.90 -2.77 -4.60
N PHE A 123 -8.95 -2.11 -5.26
CA PHE A 123 -8.00 -2.77 -6.14
C PHE A 123 -6.58 -2.27 -5.91
N LEU A 124 -5.62 -3.00 -6.43
CA LEU A 124 -4.20 -2.66 -6.36
C LEU A 124 -3.44 -3.18 -7.58
N TRP A 125 -2.28 -2.60 -7.83
CA TRP A 125 -1.29 -3.12 -8.76
C TRP A 125 -0.10 -3.70 -8.01
N VAL A 126 0.39 -4.85 -8.45
CA VAL A 126 1.57 -5.52 -7.89
C VAL A 126 2.44 -6.05 -9.03
N LEU A 127 3.76 -5.91 -8.91
CA LEU A 127 4.67 -6.47 -9.89
C LEU A 127 4.51 -8.00 -9.94
N GLU A 128 4.46 -8.56 -11.13
CA GLU A 128 4.22 -10.00 -11.32
C GLU A 128 5.24 -10.85 -10.57
N ALA A 129 6.50 -10.43 -10.53
CA ALA A 129 7.58 -11.11 -9.83
C ALA A 129 7.53 -10.97 -8.29
N ASN A 130 6.70 -10.06 -7.73
CA ASN A 130 6.55 -9.89 -6.29
C ASN A 130 5.62 -10.94 -5.69
N LEU A 131 6.05 -12.20 -5.70
CA LEU A 131 5.26 -13.35 -5.23
C LEU A 131 4.79 -13.20 -3.78
N LYS A 132 5.61 -12.58 -2.91
CA LYS A 132 5.26 -12.37 -1.50
C LYS A 132 4.03 -11.48 -1.35
N ALA A 133 3.97 -10.37 -2.07
CA ALA A 133 2.82 -9.47 -2.03
C ALA A 133 1.59 -10.12 -2.68
N ARG A 134 1.76 -10.79 -3.81
CA ARG A 134 0.67 -11.50 -4.50
C ARG A 134 0.01 -12.51 -3.57
N HIS A 135 0.78 -13.40 -2.96
CA HIS A 135 0.28 -14.40 -2.00
C HIS A 135 -0.45 -13.74 -0.81
N PHE A 136 0.06 -12.59 -0.32
CA PHE A 136 -0.62 -11.86 0.76
C PHE A 136 -2.02 -11.43 0.35
N TYR A 137 -2.20 -10.84 -0.84
CA TYR A 137 -3.50 -10.37 -1.32
C TYR A 137 -4.44 -11.52 -1.69
N GLU A 138 -3.93 -12.55 -2.35
CA GLU A 138 -4.68 -13.77 -2.70
C GLU A 138 -5.24 -14.46 -1.44
N HIS A 139 -4.43 -14.59 -0.38
CA HIS A 139 -4.88 -15.15 0.90
C HIS A 139 -5.92 -14.28 1.64
N LEU A 140 -6.09 -13.04 1.23
CA LEU A 140 -7.15 -12.15 1.71
C LEU A 140 -8.35 -12.12 0.76
N GLY A 141 -8.39 -13.01 -0.24
CA GLY A 141 -9.50 -13.15 -1.17
C GLY A 141 -9.49 -12.18 -2.34
N ALA A 142 -8.37 -11.50 -2.61
CA ALA A 142 -8.23 -10.71 -3.84
C ALA A 142 -8.20 -11.63 -5.05
N THR A 143 -8.86 -11.23 -6.13
CA THR A 143 -8.84 -11.95 -7.40
C THR A 143 -8.14 -11.12 -8.46
N LYS A 144 -7.41 -11.79 -9.35
CA LYS A 144 -6.76 -11.13 -10.49
C LYS A 144 -7.83 -10.54 -11.42
N ALA A 145 -7.73 -9.25 -11.71
CA ALA A 145 -8.69 -8.51 -12.51
C ALA A 145 -8.14 -8.10 -13.88
N ARG A 146 -6.89 -7.61 -13.92
CA ARG A 146 -6.25 -7.11 -15.16
C ARG A 146 -4.75 -7.40 -15.13
N GLU A 147 -4.10 -7.23 -16.27
CA GLU A 147 -2.64 -7.22 -16.45
C GLU A 147 -2.22 -5.95 -17.17
N ASP A 148 -1.03 -5.46 -16.86
CA ASP A 148 -0.46 -4.28 -17.52
C ASP A 148 1.08 -4.32 -17.43
N VAL A 149 1.73 -3.39 -18.10
CA VAL A 149 3.18 -3.19 -18.05
C VAL A 149 3.46 -1.84 -17.38
N TRP A 150 3.94 -1.89 -16.15
CA TRP A 150 4.32 -0.68 -15.44
C TRP A 150 5.57 -0.05 -16.03
N GLN A 151 5.48 1.26 -16.33
CA GLN A 151 6.63 2.06 -16.71
C GLN A 151 7.31 2.53 -15.43
N SER A 152 8.41 1.90 -15.08
CA SER A 152 9.13 2.21 -13.83
C SER A 152 9.92 3.52 -13.92
N PRO A 153 10.20 4.18 -12.78
CA PRO A 153 10.92 5.45 -12.77
C PRO A 153 12.34 5.39 -13.35
N ASP A 154 12.96 4.22 -13.37
CA ASP A 154 14.27 3.96 -13.99
C ASP A 154 14.19 3.67 -15.50
N GLY A 155 12.99 3.83 -16.12
CA GLY A 155 12.75 3.60 -17.53
C GLY A 155 12.45 2.16 -17.92
N GLY A 156 12.38 1.25 -16.96
CA GLY A 156 12.06 -0.16 -17.18
C GLY A 156 10.58 -0.37 -17.56
N LYS A 157 10.31 -1.54 -18.16
CA LYS A 157 8.96 -2.03 -18.47
C LYS A 157 8.74 -3.33 -17.71
N ILE A 158 7.94 -3.29 -16.66
CA ILE A 158 7.82 -4.40 -15.72
C ILE A 158 6.39 -4.94 -15.72
N PRO A 159 6.17 -6.24 -15.98
CA PRO A 159 4.85 -6.85 -15.90
C PRO A 159 4.22 -6.65 -14.53
N SER A 160 2.98 -6.21 -14.51
CA SER A 160 2.20 -5.97 -13.31
C SER A 160 0.82 -6.59 -13.40
N LEU A 161 0.30 -7.01 -12.25
CA LEU A 161 -1.01 -7.64 -12.11
C LEU A 161 -1.89 -6.76 -11.24
N CYS A 162 -3.12 -6.54 -11.70
CA CYS A 162 -4.16 -5.93 -10.91
C CYS A 162 -4.91 -7.00 -10.12
N TYR A 163 -5.00 -6.81 -8.81
CA TYR A 163 -5.86 -7.60 -7.93
C TYR A 163 -6.98 -6.74 -7.37
N ALA A 164 -8.16 -7.33 -7.18
CA ALA A 164 -9.33 -6.60 -6.70
C ALA A 164 -10.19 -7.41 -5.73
N TRP A 165 -10.83 -6.69 -4.81
CA TRP A 165 -11.99 -7.11 -4.03
C TRP A 165 -13.19 -6.30 -4.51
N ARG A 166 -14.12 -6.93 -5.24
CA ARG A 166 -15.32 -6.26 -5.74
C ARG A 166 -16.32 -5.92 -4.64
N HIS A 167 -16.30 -6.70 -3.57
CA HIS A 167 -17.12 -6.52 -2.37
C HIS A 167 -16.22 -6.48 -1.14
N LEU A 168 -16.39 -5.46 -0.29
CA LEU A 168 -15.50 -5.23 0.83
C LEU A 168 -15.89 -5.97 2.12
N ASP A 169 -17.16 -6.40 2.26
CA ASP A 169 -17.62 -7.12 3.45
C ASP A 169 -16.87 -8.43 3.71
N PRO A 170 -16.64 -9.30 2.70
CA PRO A 170 -15.85 -10.52 2.90
C PRO A 170 -14.40 -10.23 3.28
N LEU A 171 -13.81 -9.17 2.71
CA LEU A 171 -12.46 -8.73 3.07
C LEU A 171 -12.40 -8.28 4.54
N LEU A 172 -13.33 -7.43 4.98
CA LEU A 172 -13.39 -6.97 6.37
C LEU A 172 -13.60 -8.12 7.35
N LEU A 173 -14.47 -9.07 7.02
CA LEU A 173 -14.65 -10.25 7.86
C LEU A 173 -13.34 -11.02 8.02
N THR A 174 -12.64 -11.28 6.93
CA THR A 174 -11.34 -11.97 6.91
C THR A 174 -10.29 -11.22 7.72
N LEU A 175 -10.19 -9.89 7.56
CA LEU A 175 -9.25 -9.05 8.29
C LEU A 175 -9.54 -9.03 9.80
N ASN A 176 -10.82 -8.93 10.18
CA ASN A 176 -11.24 -8.96 11.59
C ASN A 176 -10.87 -10.28 12.28
N LEU A 177 -11.08 -11.41 11.62
CA LEU A 177 -10.69 -12.73 12.15
C LEU A 177 -9.17 -12.80 12.39
N ARG A 178 -8.36 -12.38 11.41
CA ARG A 178 -6.89 -12.41 11.50
C ARG A 178 -6.32 -11.48 12.56
N THR A 179 -6.95 -10.34 12.81
CA THR A 179 -6.47 -9.37 13.80
C THR A 179 -6.82 -9.76 15.23
N LYS A 180 -7.84 -10.58 15.44
CA LYS A 180 -8.22 -11.15 16.76
C LYS A 180 -7.31 -12.31 17.17
N THR A 181 -6.84 -13.12 16.24
CA THR A 181 -6.04 -14.34 16.52
C THR A 181 -4.58 -14.02 16.88
N LYS A 182 -4.11 -12.79 16.71
CA LYS A 182 -2.72 -12.36 17.00
C LYS A 182 -2.61 -11.42 18.23
N ARG A 183 -3.60 -11.45 19.12
CA ARG A 183 -3.54 -10.78 20.45
C ARG A 183 -3.00 -11.69 21.52
#